data_fe1d193e24f5c325bf119206e4f7a0ba
#
_entry.id   fe1d193e24f5c325bf119206e4f7a0ba
#
_cell.length_a   1.000
_cell.length_b   1.000
_cell.length_c   1.000
_cell.angle_alpha   90.00
_cell.angle_beta   90.00
_cell.angle_gamma   90.00
#
_symmetry.space_group_name_H-M   'P 1'
#
loop_
_entity.id
_entity.type
_entity.pdbx_description
1 polymer ?
#
loop_
_entity_poly.entity_id
_entity_poly.type
_entity_poly.pdbx_seq_one_letter_code
_entity_poly.pdbx_strand_id
1 'polypeptide(L)'
;IKVKGSIMERDVMDYDVVIVGAGPSGLSSAIKLAQLAKENNKELSICLIEKGSEIGAHILSGNVFEPTALNELIPDWKDKGAPLNNPAKKDVVKFMISQNSSFKIPFPTFLIPTFNNHGNYIMSLANFCRWLGEQAEQLGVEIFPGFTASDIIVEDGIVKGIITGEMGVSQNGEK
;
A
#
# COMPACT_ATOMS: atom_id res chain seq x y z
N ILE A 1 3.40 -17.43 -24.60
CA ILE A 1 2.29 -18.06 -23.81
C ILE A 1 1.00 -17.82 -24.57
N LYS A 2 0.34 -18.88 -25.09
CA LYS A 2 -0.95 -18.74 -25.77
C LYS A 2 -2.06 -18.69 -24.73
N VAL A 3 -2.55 -17.50 -24.41
CA VAL A 3 -3.78 -17.32 -23.65
C VAL A 3 -4.96 -17.53 -24.61
N LYS A 4 -5.88 -18.40 -24.22
CA LYS A 4 -7.05 -18.79 -25.04
C LYS A 4 -7.90 -17.55 -25.32
N GLY A 5 -7.85 -17.04 -26.58
CA GLY A 5 -8.72 -15.96 -27.05
C GLY A 5 -8.05 -14.65 -27.49
N SER A 6 -6.76 -14.44 -27.32
CA SER A 6 -6.06 -13.22 -27.76
C SER A 6 -5.05 -13.55 -28.86
N ILE A 7 -5.13 -12.85 -29.98
CA ILE A 7 -4.18 -12.88 -31.12
C ILE A 7 -3.03 -11.86 -30.85
N MET A 8 -3.04 -11.16 -29.72
CA MET A 8 -1.99 -10.19 -29.42
C MET A 8 -0.79 -10.88 -28.78
N GLU A 9 0.38 -10.61 -29.35
CA GLU A 9 1.66 -10.91 -28.75
C GLU A 9 1.78 -10.04 -27.49
N ARG A 10 1.98 -10.65 -26.32
CA ARG A 10 2.14 -9.95 -25.04
C ARG A 10 3.60 -9.88 -24.71
N ASP A 11 4.06 -8.72 -24.28
CA ASP A 11 5.38 -8.57 -23.71
C ASP A 11 5.44 -9.35 -22.37
N VAL A 12 6.56 -10.02 -22.17
CA VAL A 12 6.82 -10.81 -20.96
C VAL A 12 8.00 -10.17 -20.24
N MET A 13 7.83 -9.95 -18.94
CA MET A 13 8.87 -9.48 -18.05
C MET A 13 9.07 -10.53 -16.95
N ASP A 14 10.33 -10.85 -16.67
CA ASP A 14 10.69 -11.83 -15.67
C ASP A 14 11.12 -11.14 -14.38
N TYR A 15 10.53 -11.56 -13.26
CA TYR A 15 10.84 -11.10 -11.91
C TYR A 15 10.89 -12.28 -10.95
N ASP A 16 11.73 -12.19 -9.92
CA ASP A 16 11.74 -13.17 -8.83
C ASP A 16 10.48 -13.07 -7.98
N VAL A 17 9.99 -11.83 -7.78
CA VAL A 17 8.79 -11.57 -6.98
C VAL A 17 7.91 -10.54 -7.66
N VAL A 18 6.62 -10.86 -7.77
CA VAL A 18 5.59 -9.91 -8.21
C VAL A 18 4.60 -9.67 -7.06
N ILE A 19 4.43 -8.41 -6.70
CA ILE A 19 3.48 -7.96 -5.68
C ILE A 19 2.32 -7.23 -6.36
N VAL A 20 1.09 -7.60 -6.02
CA VAL A 20 -0.11 -6.98 -6.57
C VAL A 20 -0.74 -6.03 -5.55
N GLY A 21 -0.74 -4.75 -5.88
CA GLY A 21 -1.33 -3.66 -5.11
C GLY A 21 -0.31 -2.85 -4.30
N ALA A 22 -0.25 -1.53 -4.57
CA ALA A 22 0.60 -0.56 -3.88
C ALA A 22 -0.11 0.08 -2.66
N GLY A 23 -0.85 -0.71 -1.91
CA GLY A 23 -1.34 -0.33 -0.59
C GLY A 23 -0.26 -0.50 0.49
N PRO A 24 -0.56 -0.16 1.75
CA PRO A 24 0.41 -0.27 2.86
C PRO A 24 1.03 -1.67 2.97
N SER A 25 0.23 -2.71 2.79
CA SER A 25 0.68 -4.11 2.88
C SER A 25 1.67 -4.47 1.76
N GLY A 26 1.33 -4.19 0.49
CA GLY A 26 2.20 -4.51 -0.65
C GLY A 26 3.51 -3.74 -0.58
N LEU A 27 3.45 -2.44 -0.30
CA LEU A 27 4.62 -1.59 -0.17
C LEU A 27 5.52 -2.02 0.99
N SER A 28 4.94 -2.33 2.16
CA SER A 28 5.72 -2.83 3.31
C SER A 28 6.39 -4.17 3.01
N SER A 29 5.70 -5.05 2.28
CA SER A 29 6.27 -6.34 1.84
C SER A 29 7.42 -6.14 0.87
N ALA A 30 7.27 -5.26 -0.11
CA ALA A 30 8.31 -4.93 -1.08
C ALA A 30 9.57 -4.35 -0.40
N ILE A 31 9.38 -3.36 0.49
CA ILE A 31 10.46 -2.75 1.25
C ILE A 31 11.19 -3.81 2.09
N LYS A 32 10.44 -4.62 2.84
CA LYS A 32 11.06 -5.63 3.72
C LYS A 32 11.82 -6.70 2.94
N LEU A 33 11.28 -7.15 1.81
CA LEU A 33 11.97 -8.10 0.92
C LEU A 33 13.26 -7.52 0.36
N ALA A 34 13.23 -6.27 -0.12
CA ALA A 34 14.42 -5.59 -0.65
C ALA A 34 15.49 -5.38 0.44
N GLN A 35 15.09 -5.02 1.66
CA GLN A 35 15.99 -4.91 2.81
C GLN A 35 16.65 -6.25 3.11
N LEU A 36 15.86 -7.34 3.22
CA LEU A 36 16.37 -8.67 3.52
C LEU A 36 17.28 -9.21 2.40
N ALA A 37 16.96 -8.93 1.14
CA ALA A 37 17.82 -9.30 0.02
C ALA A 37 19.19 -8.63 0.16
N LYS A 38 19.21 -7.31 0.43
CA LYS A 38 20.42 -6.54 0.64
C LYS A 38 21.23 -7.02 1.85
N GLU A 39 20.57 -7.27 2.99
CA GLU A 39 21.20 -7.80 4.21
C GLU A 39 21.88 -9.16 3.99
N ASN A 40 21.30 -9.98 3.13
CA ASN A 40 21.80 -11.31 2.81
C ASN A 40 22.68 -11.37 1.54
N ASN A 41 23.05 -10.20 0.98
CA ASN A 41 23.81 -10.09 -0.27
C ASN A 41 23.21 -10.93 -1.41
N LYS A 42 21.88 -10.91 -1.54
CA LYS A 42 21.13 -11.55 -2.62
C LYS A 42 20.62 -10.49 -3.58
N GLU A 43 20.80 -10.73 -4.86
CA GLU A 43 20.08 -9.98 -5.89
C GLU A 43 18.67 -10.55 -5.99
N LEU A 44 17.66 -9.69 -5.90
CA LEU A 44 16.25 -10.04 -6.00
C LEU A 44 15.53 -8.97 -6.80
N SER A 45 15.01 -9.36 -7.96
CA SER A 45 14.16 -8.50 -8.78
C SER A 45 12.73 -8.49 -8.24
N ILE A 46 12.26 -7.33 -7.80
CA ILE A 46 10.93 -7.17 -7.19
C ILE A 46 10.11 -6.21 -8.05
N CYS A 47 8.99 -6.69 -8.55
CA CYS A 47 7.98 -5.90 -9.26
C CYS A 47 6.75 -5.70 -8.38
N LEU A 48 6.23 -4.47 -8.35
CA LEU A 48 4.97 -4.15 -7.70
C LEU A 48 4.05 -3.48 -8.71
N ILE A 49 2.86 -4.05 -8.95
CA ILE A 49 1.86 -3.46 -9.84
C ILE A 49 0.70 -2.86 -9.05
N GLU A 50 0.17 -1.74 -9.54
CA GLU A 50 -0.96 -1.04 -8.96
C GLU A 50 -1.99 -0.69 -10.05
N LYS A 51 -3.28 -0.99 -9.79
CA LYS A 51 -4.36 -0.70 -10.73
C LYS A 51 -4.67 0.79 -10.87
N GLY A 52 -4.44 1.56 -9.82
CA GLY A 52 -4.61 3.01 -9.83
C GLY A 52 -3.59 3.68 -10.73
N SER A 53 -3.95 4.83 -11.30
CA SER A 53 -3.06 5.64 -12.15
C SER A 53 -1.79 6.12 -11.42
N GLU A 54 -1.83 6.12 -10.10
CA GLU A 54 -0.72 6.43 -9.20
C GLU A 54 -0.92 5.71 -7.87
N ILE A 55 0.14 5.57 -7.08
CA ILE A 55 0.06 5.05 -5.71
C ILE A 55 -0.86 5.95 -4.88
N GLY A 56 -1.81 5.34 -4.19
CA GLY A 56 -2.73 6.06 -3.32
C GLY A 56 -3.98 6.63 -3.98
N ALA A 57 -4.13 6.53 -5.32
CA ALA A 57 -5.28 7.07 -6.04
C ALA A 57 -6.63 6.52 -5.55
N HIS A 58 -6.68 5.27 -5.13
CA HIS A 58 -7.89 4.60 -4.64
C HIS A 58 -7.97 4.48 -3.12
N ILE A 59 -7.07 5.14 -2.39
CA ILE A 59 -7.00 5.06 -0.94
C ILE A 59 -7.80 6.20 -0.32
N LEU A 60 -8.75 5.85 0.57
CA LEU A 60 -9.44 6.84 1.39
C LEU A 60 -8.46 7.49 2.37
N SER A 61 -8.56 8.81 2.49
CA SER A 61 -7.70 9.60 3.35
C SER A 61 -8.33 9.82 4.73
N GLY A 62 -7.49 10.16 5.71
CA GLY A 62 -7.90 10.55 7.05
C GLY A 62 -8.05 9.35 7.98
N ASN A 63 -6.96 8.84 8.47
CA ASN A 63 -6.93 7.84 9.53
C ASN A 63 -6.03 8.26 10.70
N VAL A 64 -6.16 7.53 11.80
CA VAL A 64 -5.22 7.57 12.91
C VAL A 64 -4.26 6.40 12.73
N PHE A 65 -2.98 6.70 12.69
CA PHE A 65 -1.90 5.76 12.40
C PHE A 65 -1.06 5.51 13.63
N GLU A 66 -0.89 4.26 13.99
CA GLU A 66 -0.02 3.81 15.06
C GLU A 66 1.34 3.44 14.46
N PRO A 67 2.45 4.09 14.89
CA PRO A 67 3.72 4.01 14.17
C PRO A 67 4.58 2.79 14.49
N THR A 68 4.16 1.85 15.31
CA THR A 68 4.98 0.71 15.75
C THR A 68 5.53 -0.09 14.58
N ALA A 69 4.68 -0.50 13.65
CA ALA A 69 5.13 -1.24 12.47
C ALA A 69 6.07 -0.43 11.57
N LEU A 70 5.86 0.88 11.48
CA LEU A 70 6.76 1.76 10.73
C LEU A 70 8.13 1.90 11.42
N ASN A 71 8.15 1.99 12.75
CA ASN A 71 9.41 2.02 13.51
C ASN A 71 10.25 0.75 13.29
N GLU A 72 9.59 -0.40 13.08
CA GLU A 72 10.28 -1.65 12.78
C GLU A 72 10.75 -1.72 11.32
N LEU A 73 9.94 -1.22 10.38
CA LEU A 73 10.23 -1.30 8.95
C LEU A 73 11.28 -0.27 8.52
N ILE A 74 11.11 0.99 8.95
CA ILE A 74 11.96 2.13 8.60
C ILE A 74 12.22 2.94 9.89
N PRO A 75 13.20 2.56 10.73
CA PRO A 75 13.44 3.22 12.02
C PRO A 75 13.73 4.72 11.92
N ASP A 76 14.33 5.14 10.84
CA ASP A 76 14.72 6.52 10.52
C ASP A 76 13.66 7.29 9.70
N TRP A 77 12.39 6.85 9.74
CA TRP A 77 11.31 7.44 8.94
C TRP A 77 11.12 8.95 9.15
N LYS A 78 11.44 9.47 10.34
CA LYS A 78 11.36 10.92 10.64
C LYS A 78 12.37 11.71 9.81
N ASP A 79 13.59 11.21 9.75
CA ASP A 79 14.69 11.84 9.02
C ASP A 79 14.48 11.70 7.50
N LYS A 80 13.76 10.67 7.08
CA LYS A 80 13.34 10.43 5.70
C LYS A 80 12.07 11.17 5.28
N GLY A 81 11.55 12.03 6.15
CA GLY A 81 10.42 12.90 5.81
C GLY A 81 9.07 12.21 5.65
N ALA A 82 8.81 11.12 6.39
CA ALA A 82 7.49 10.50 6.37
C ALA A 82 6.38 11.52 6.70
N PRO A 83 5.23 11.51 6.00
CA PRO A 83 4.19 12.53 6.13
C PRO A 83 3.34 12.35 7.40
N LEU A 84 3.99 12.18 8.56
CA LEU A 84 3.40 12.00 9.88
C LEU A 84 3.61 13.26 10.74
N ASN A 85 3.05 14.39 10.28
CA ASN A 85 3.30 15.70 10.86
C ASN A 85 2.27 16.13 11.91
N ASN A 86 1.20 15.36 12.11
CA ASN A 86 0.09 15.74 13.00
C ASN A 86 -0.15 14.70 14.10
N PRO A 87 0.57 14.77 15.24
CA PRO A 87 0.39 13.85 16.34
C PRO A 87 -1.01 14.01 16.97
N ALA A 88 -1.64 12.89 17.32
CA ALA A 88 -2.90 12.86 18.06
C ALA A 88 -2.64 13.32 19.51
N LYS A 89 -3.13 14.50 19.85
CA LYS A 89 -2.90 15.13 21.17
C LYS A 89 -4.06 14.95 22.14
N LYS A 90 -5.26 14.64 21.63
CA LYS A 90 -6.48 14.58 22.44
C LYS A 90 -7.55 13.74 21.77
N ASP A 91 -8.15 12.86 22.55
CA ASP A 91 -9.32 12.10 22.16
C ASP A 91 -10.58 12.71 22.79
N VAL A 92 -11.65 12.74 22.00
CA VAL A 92 -12.96 13.20 22.46
C VAL A 92 -14.02 12.19 22.01
N VAL A 93 -14.67 11.57 22.98
CA VAL A 93 -15.79 10.66 22.72
C VAL A 93 -17.10 11.41 22.96
N LYS A 94 -17.97 11.39 21.96
CA LYS A 94 -19.32 11.99 22.03
C LYS A 94 -20.38 10.92 21.78
N PHE A 95 -21.42 10.95 22.59
CA PHE A 95 -22.61 10.17 22.36
C PHE A 95 -23.67 11.03 21.65
N MET A 96 -24.15 10.58 20.49
CA MET A 96 -25.18 11.29 19.72
C MET A 96 -26.56 10.90 20.24
N ILE A 97 -27.33 11.90 20.66
CA ILE A 97 -28.71 11.71 21.16
C ILE A 97 -29.71 11.90 20.00
N SER A 98 -29.42 12.84 19.10
CA SER A 98 -30.20 13.15 17.91
C SER A 98 -29.32 13.69 16.80
N GLN A 99 -29.92 14.03 15.65
CA GLN A 99 -29.18 14.62 14.52
C GLN A 99 -28.44 15.92 14.89
N ASN A 100 -28.94 16.67 15.88
CA ASN A 100 -28.38 17.98 16.25
C ASN A 100 -27.93 18.06 17.72
N SER A 101 -27.91 16.95 18.44
CA SER A 101 -27.60 16.93 19.88
C SER A 101 -26.65 15.80 20.23
N SER A 102 -25.59 16.15 20.93
CA SER A 102 -24.64 15.19 21.47
C SER A 102 -24.16 15.62 22.85
N PHE A 103 -23.76 14.68 23.69
CA PHE A 103 -23.00 14.99 24.89
C PHE A 103 -21.64 14.35 24.87
N LYS A 104 -20.67 15.05 25.44
CA LYS A 104 -19.32 14.53 25.61
C LYS A 104 -19.31 13.57 26.79
N ILE A 105 -18.81 12.37 26.58
CA ILE A 105 -18.60 11.41 27.65
C ILE A 105 -17.42 11.89 28.49
N PRO A 106 -17.61 12.20 29.79
CA PRO A 106 -16.56 12.68 30.67
C PRO A 106 -15.68 11.49 31.13
N PHE A 107 -15.08 10.79 30.17
CA PHE A 107 -14.30 9.58 30.45
C PHE A 107 -12.83 9.84 30.17
N PRO A 108 -11.93 9.48 31.08
CA PRO A 108 -10.50 9.54 30.80
C PRO A 108 -10.14 8.46 29.77
N THR A 109 -10.03 8.87 28.50
CA THR A 109 -9.79 7.97 27.35
C THR A 109 -8.50 7.15 27.53
N PHE A 110 -7.54 7.66 28.31
CA PHE A 110 -6.30 6.96 28.63
C PHE A 110 -6.49 5.66 29.44
N LEU A 111 -7.63 5.48 30.11
CA LEU A 111 -7.94 4.25 30.84
C LEU A 111 -8.53 3.15 29.94
N ILE A 112 -8.93 3.49 28.73
CA ILE A 112 -9.42 2.52 27.73
C ILE A 112 -8.43 2.52 26.56
N PRO A 113 -7.60 1.49 26.39
CA PRO A 113 -6.59 1.43 25.33
C PRO A 113 -7.17 1.67 23.93
N THR A 114 -8.37 1.18 23.66
CA THR A 114 -9.07 1.33 22.36
C THR A 114 -9.40 2.80 22.01
N PHE A 115 -9.50 3.69 23.00
CA PHE A 115 -9.80 5.12 22.82
C PHE A 115 -8.59 6.02 23.05
N ASN A 116 -7.44 5.43 23.32
CA ASN A 116 -6.21 6.18 23.55
C ASN A 116 -5.38 6.23 22.28
N ASN A 117 -5.33 7.38 21.64
CA ASN A 117 -4.51 7.63 20.46
C ASN A 117 -3.25 8.45 20.76
N HIS A 118 -2.89 8.57 22.03
CA HIS A 118 -1.67 9.29 22.40
C HIS A 118 -0.42 8.57 21.84
N GLY A 119 0.39 9.29 21.07
CA GLY A 119 1.54 8.74 20.37
C GLY A 119 1.26 8.32 18.91
N ASN A 120 -0.01 8.29 18.52
CA ASN A 120 -0.43 8.05 17.15
C ASN A 120 -0.43 9.35 16.32
N TYR A 121 -0.62 9.23 15.02
CA TYR A 121 -0.62 10.36 14.08
C TYR A 121 -1.91 10.38 13.25
N ILE A 122 -2.46 11.58 13.07
CA ILE A 122 -3.54 11.81 12.12
C ILE A 122 -2.91 12.10 10.77
N MET A 123 -3.22 11.32 9.75
CA MET A 123 -2.51 11.43 8.48
C MET A 123 -3.37 11.07 7.27
N SER A 124 -2.88 11.38 6.08
CA SER A 124 -3.40 10.88 4.81
C SER A 124 -2.73 9.57 4.45
N LEU A 125 -3.49 8.48 4.41
CA LEU A 125 -2.95 7.17 4.04
C LEU A 125 -2.46 7.15 2.59
N ALA A 126 -3.11 7.90 1.69
CA ALA A 126 -2.68 8.03 0.30
C ALA A 126 -1.27 8.66 0.20
N ASN A 127 -1.04 9.77 0.93
CA ASN A 127 0.28 10.42 0.96
C ASN A 127 1.34 9.51 1.59
N PHE A 128 0.96 8.78 2.62
CA PHE A 128 1.86 7.82 3.26
C PHE A 128 2.25 6.68 2.32
N CYS A 129 1.31 6.14 1.54
CA CYS A 129 1.63 5.12 0.54
C CYS A 129 2.52 5.66 -0.58
N ARG A 130 2.33 6.90 -1.04
CA ARG A 130 3.26 7.51 -2.01
C ARG A 130 4.67 7.58 -1.46
N TRP A 131 4.83 8.05 -0.23
CA TRP A 131 6.12 8.09 0.44
C TRP A 131 6.73 6.69 0.61
N LEU A 132 5.94 5.66 0.99
CA LEU A 132 6.43 4.27 1.03
C LEU A 132 6.86 3.79 -0.36
N GLY A 133 6.16 4.18 -1.42
CA GLY A 133 6.55 3.88 -2.80
C GLY A 133 7.93 4.44 -3.12
N GLU A 134 8.18 5.71 -2.79
CA GLU A 134 9.50 6.34 -2.95
C GLU A 134 10.59 5.59 -2.18
N GLN A 135 10.29 5.10 -0.96
CA GLN A 135 11.24 4.29 -0.19
C GLN A 135 11.50 2.92 -0.84
N ALA A 136 10.47 2.29 -1.42
CA ALA A 136 10.61 1.02 -2.14
C ALA A 136 11.46 1.17 -3.41
N GLU A 137 11.22 2.21 -4.22
CA GLU A 137 11.99 2.53 -5.43
C GLU A 137 13.47 2.80 -5.11
N GLN A 138 13.77 3.50 -4.00
CA GLN A 138 15.15 3.72 -3.54
C GLN A 138 15.87 2.41 -3.16
N LEU A 139 15.13 1.35 -2.86
CA LEU A 139 15.66 0.01 -2.59
C LEU A 139 15.73 -0.87 -3.84
N GLY A 140 15.36 -0.34 -5.01
CA GLY A 140 15.41 -1.05 -6.28
C GLY A 140 14.14 -1.84 -6.63
N VAL A 141 13.02 -1.58 -5.95
CA VAL A 141 11.72 -2.14 -6.34
C VAL A 141 11.19 -1.40 -7.56
N GLU A 142 10.80 -2.13 -8.59
CA GLU A 142 10.15 -1.56 -9.78
C GLU A 142 8.63 -1.47 -9.55
N ILE A 143 8.08 -0.26 -9.65
CA ILE A 143 6.66 -0.01 -9.40
C ILE A 143 5.98 0.42 -10.70
N PHE A 144 4.89 -0.27 -11.04
CA PHE A 144 4.10 -0.02 -12.27
C PHE A 144 2.67 0.39 -11.91
N PRO A 145 2.38 1.69 -11.78
CA PRO A 145 1.01 2.19 -11.65
C PRO A 145 0.25 2.04 -12.97
N GLY A 146 -1.08 1.90 -12.88
CA GLY A 146 -1.95 1.72 -14.04
C GLY A 146 -2.08 0.27 -14.52
N PHE A 147 -1.34 -0.67 -13.96
CA PHE A 147 -1.39 -2.08 -14.34
C PHE A 147 -2.27 -2.90 -13.39
N THR A 148 -3.31 -3.49 -13.93
CA THR A 148 -4.25 -4.35 -13.19
C THR A 148 -3.88 -5.82 -13.41
N ALA A 149 -3.71 -6.60 -12.32
CA ALA A 149 -3.69 -8.05 -12.45
C ALA A 149 -5.08 -8.54 -12.86
N SER A 150 -5.18 -9.13 -14.03
CA SER A 150 -6.44 -9.66 -14.59
C SER A 150 -6.59 -11.16 -14.41
N ASP A 151 -5.47 -11.88 -14.38
CA ASP A 151 -5.45 -13.34 -14.22
C ASP A 151 -4.11 -13.80 -13.68
N ILE A 152 -4.01 -15.08 -13.29
CA ILE A 152 -2.80 -15.74 -12.85
C ILE A 152 -2.36 -16.82 -13.84
N ILE A 153 -1.06 -17.00 -13.99
CA ILE A 153 -0.48 -18.09 -14.77
C ILE A 153 -0.21 -19.24 -13.82
N VAL A 154 -0.84 -20.39 -14.06
CA VAL A 154 -0.66 -21.59 -13.25
C VAL A 154 -0.19 -22.72 -14.17
N GLU A 155 0.93 -23.35 -13.83
CA GLU A 155 1.50 -24.52 -14.49
C GLU A 155 1.75 -25.61 -13.45
N ASP A 156 1.24 -26.80 -13.70
CA ASP A 156 1.36 -27.96 -12.79
C ASP A 156 0.92 -27.66 -11.34
N GLY A 157 -0.11 -26.81 -11.16
CA GLY A 157 -0.62 -26.39 -9.86
C GLY A 157 0.24 -25.35 -9.13
N ILE A 158 1.27 -24.81 -9.79
CA ILE A 158 2.17 -23.78 -9.24
C ILE A 158 1.91 -22.46 -9.94
N VAL A 159 1.74 -21.37 -9.16
CA VAL A 159 1.65 -20.01 -9.72
C VAL A 159 3.01 -19.62 -10.28
N LYS A 160 3.04 -19.28 -11.57
CA LYS A 160 4.25 -18.87 -12.32
C LYS A 160 4.30 -17.38 -12.59
N GLY A 161 3.18 -16.70 -12.51
CA GLY A 161 3.12 -15.26 -12.79
C GLY A 161 1.69 -14.75 -12.82
N ILE A 162 1.56 -13.54 -13.30
CA ILE A 162 0.29 -12.85 -13.48
C ILE A 162 0.13 -12.39 -14.93
N ILE A 163 -1.10 -12.14 -15.33
CA ILE A 163 -1.46 -11.50 -16.59
C ILE A 163 -2.03 -10.14 -16.26
N THR A 164 -1.47 -9.09 -16.84
CA THR A 164 -2.00 -7.73 -16.71
C THR A 164 -3.18 -7.52 -17.65
N GLY A 165 -4.11 -6.64 -17.27
CA GLY A 165 -5.20 -6.20 -18.13
C GLY A 165 -4.68 -5.44 -19.36
N GLU A 166 -5.51 -5.34 -20.38
CA GLU A 166 -5.20 -4.53 -21.57
C GLU A 166 -5.27 -3.04 -21.22
N MET A 167 -4.21 -2.31 -21.55
CA MET A 167 -4.12 -0.88 -21.37
C MET A 167 -4.67 -0.15 -22.59
N GLY A 168 -5.34 1.01 -22.36
CA GLY A 168 -5.82 1.87 -23.46
C GLY A 168 -7.03 1.34 -24.21
N VAL A 169 -7.71 0.30 -23.70
CA VAL A 169 -8.96 -0.20 -24.28
C VAL A 169 -10.14 0.36 -23.50
N SER A 170 -11.09 1.00 -24.21
CA SER A 170 -12.33 1.46 -23.59
C SER A 170 -13.21 0.28 -23.12
N GLN A 171 -14.20 0.54 -22.26
CA GLN A 171 -15.16 -0.49 -21.83
C GLN A 171 -15.90 -1.15 -23.00
N ASN A 172 -15.95 -0.52 -24.15
CA ASN A 172 -16.58 -1.03 -25.37
C ASN A 172 -15.59 -1.77 -26.30
N GLY A 173 -14.32 -1.96 -25.89
CA GLY A 173 -13.30 -2.66 -26.67
C GLY A 173 -12.66 -1.82 -27.80
N GLU A 174 -12.87 -0.52 -27.80
CA GLU A 174 -12.23 0.42 -28.74
C GLU A 174 -10.85 0.84 -28.22
N LYS A 175 -9.84 0.85 -29.12
CA LYS A 175 -8.45 1.29 -28.85
C LYS A 175 -8.26 2.74 -29.21
#